data_fca26138e1d39840bd36e3480c7754b4
#
_entry.id   fca26138e1d39840bd36e3480c7754b4
#
_cell.length_a   1.000
_cell.length_b   1.000
_cell.length_c   1.000
_cell.angle_alpha   90.00
_cell.angle_beta   90.00
_cell.angle_gamma   90.00
#
_symmetry.space_group_name_H-M   'P 1'
#
loop_
_entity.id
_entity.type
_entity.pdbx_description
1 polymer ?
#
loop_
_entity_poly.entity_id
_entity_poly.type
_entity_poly.pdbx_seq_one_letter_code
_entity_poly.pdbx_strand_id
1 'polypeptide(L)'
;QQLAMRLLCAEARVNMHFVRTGKLPSKLWKNLGIAAGDMEEAPIYLDDTPAITVRELRAKARRLVAEKQISMIVVDYLQLMQGPRGVENRQQEISVISRSLKALAKEIDIPVVALSQLSRAVEQRQDRKPQLSDLRESGAIEQDADVVIFLYRPWVYSQEDEDEGKAEIIV
;
A
#
# COMPACT_ATOMS: atom_id res chain seq x y z
N GLN A 1 3.88 -5.36 -13.93
CA GLN A 1 2.79 -5.18 -14.93
C GLN A 1 1.41 -4.98 -14.30
N GLN A 2 0.98 -5.82 -13.35
CA GLN A 2 -0.38 -5.72 -12.75
C GLN A 2 -0.60 -4.41 -11.99
N LEU A 3 0.39 -3.94 -11.23
CA LEU A 3 0.30 -2.68 -10.47
C LEU A 3 0.17 -1.48 -11.42
N ALA A 4 1.01 -1.40 -12.45
CA ALA A 4 0.93 -0.32 -13.44
C ALA A 4 -0.45 -0.27 -14.13
N MET A 5 -1.02 -1.45 -14.46
CA MET A 5 -2.37 -1.51 -15.03
C MET A 5 -3.44 -1.03 -14.04
N ARG A 6 -3.30 -1.34 -12.74
CA ARG A 6 -4.24 -0.84 -11.71
C ARG A 6 -4.15 0.68 -11.57
N LEU A 7 -2.93 1.23 -11.53
CA LEU A 7 -2.71 2.67 -11.46
C LEU A 7 -3.31 3.37 -12.69
N LEU A 8 -3.03 2.85 -13.89
CA LEU A 8 -3.58 3.38 -15.14
C LEU A 8 -5.12 3.38 -15.16
N CYS A 9 -5.74 2.27 -14.74
CA CYS A 9 -7.20 2.18 -14.70
C CYS A 9 -7.80 3.11 -13.64
N ALA A 10 -7.13 3.28 -12.50
CA ALA A 10 -7.55 4.19 -11.44
C ALA A 10 -7.49 5.64 -11.92
N GLU A 11 -6.38 6.06 -12.52
CA GLU A 11 -6.21 7.41 -13.06
C GLU A 11 -7.22 7.71 -14.18
N ALA A 12 -7.40 6.78 -15.11
CA ALA A 12 -8.37 6.89 -16.19
C ALA A 12 -9.85 6.80 -15.73
N ARG A 13 -10.10 6.43 -14.46
CA ARG A 13 -11.42 6.10 -13.90
C ARG A 13 -12.16 5.06 -14.72
N VAL A 14 -11.46 4.01 -15.10
CA VAL A 14 -11.96 2.92 -15.96
C VAL A 14 -11.95 1.62 -15.16
N ASN A 15 -13.03 0.84 -15.29
CA ASN A 15 -13.07 -0.48 -14.67
C ASN A 15 -12.07 -1.43 -15.36
N MET A 16 -11.09 -1.90 -14.58
CA MET A 16 -10.02 -2.79 -15.03
C MET A 16 -10.55 -4.08 -15.67
N HIS A 17 -11.73 -4.56 -15.30
CA HIS A 17 -12.34 -5.74 -15.89
C HIS A 17 -12.58 -5.55 -17.39
N PHE A 18 -13.07 -4.38 -17.82
CA PHE A 18 -13.29 -4.08 -19.22
C PHE A 18 -11.98 -4.00 -20.02
N VAL A 19 -10.92 -3.47 -19.41
CA VAL A 19 -9.60 -3.43 -20.04
C VAL A 19 -9.05 -4.85 -20.24
N ARG A 20 -9.12 -5.69 -19.20
CA ARG A 20 -8.63 -7.08 -19.25
C ARG A 20 -9.39 -7.97 -20.21
N THR A 21 -10.69 -7.73 -20.38
CA THR A 21 -11.56 -8.52 -21.27
C THR A 21 -11.64 -7.98 -22.69
N GLY A 22 -10.98 -6.83 -22.96
CA GLY A 22 -11.04 -6.16 -24.26
C GLY A 22 -12.42 -5.56 -24.60
N LYS A 23 -13.30 -5.43 -23.59
CA LYS A 23 -14.67 -4.91 -23.76
C LYS A 23 -14.80 -3.44 -23.35
N LEU A 24 -13.72 -2.68 -23.45
CA LEU A 24 -13.72 -1.26 -23.09
C LEU A 24 -14.55 -0.47 -24.11
N PRO A 25 -15.55 0.33 -23.66
CA PRO A 25 -16.30 1.23 -24.54
C PRO A 25 -15.37 2.22 -25.25
N SER A 26 -15.62 2.44 -26.56
CA SER A 26 -14.74 3.28 -27.41
C SER A 26 -14.49 4.68 -26.83
N LYS A 27 -15.49 5.27 -26.17
CA LYS A 27 -15.38 6.59 -25.52
C LYS A 27 -14.35 6.65 -24.37
N LEU A 28 -14.04 5.51 -23.74
CA LEU A 28 -13.12 5.44 -22.60
C LEU A 28 -11.65 5.24 -23.01
N TRP A 29 -11.38 4.88 -24.29
CA TRP A 29 -10.01 4.78 -24.78
C TRP A 29 -9.23 6.08 -24.70
N LYS A 30 -9.93 7.21 -24.93
CA LYS A 30 -9.32 8.54 -24.78
C LYS A 30 -8.83 8.78 -23.35
N ASN A 31 -9.61 8.38 -22.34
CA ASN A 31 -9.23 8.54 -20.94
C ASN A 31 -7.97 7.71 -20.61
N LEU A 32 -7.91 6.47 -21.12
CA LEU A 32 -6.71 5.64 -20.94
C LEU A 32 -5.47 6.26 -21.60
N GLY A 33 -5.63 6.86 -22.79
CA GLY A 33 -4.54 7.52 -23.49
C GLY A 33 -4.00 8.74 -22.71
N ILE A 34 -4.89 9.57 -22.15
CA ILE A 34 -4.51 10.72 -21.31
C ILE A 34 -3.80 10.22 -20.06
N ALA A 35 -4.41 9.30 -19.31
CA ALA A 35 -3.83 8.74 -18.10
C ALA A 35 -2.47 8.06 -18.34
N ALA A 36 -2.26 7.43 -19.49
CA ALA A 36 -0.96 6.85 -19.86
C ALA A 36 0.11 7.93 -20.05
N GLY A 37 -0.23 9.06 -20.71
CA GLY A 37 0.67 10.20 -20.84
C GLY A 37 1.03 10.81 -19.48
N ASP A 38 0.03 11.05 -18.62
CA ASP A 38 0.24 11.60 -17.28
C ASP A 38 1.15 10.69 -16.43
N MET A 39 0.95 9.36 -16.53
CA MET A 39 1.78 8.39 -15.82
C MET A 39 3.20 8.25 -16.38
N GLU A 40 3.42 8.47 -17.67
CA GLU A 40 4.75 8.44 -18.28
C GLU A 40 5.62 9.59 -17.77
N GLU A 41 5.02 10.76 -17.54
CA GLU A 41 5.70 11.94 -17.00
C GLU A 41 5.83 11.92 -15.47
N ALA A 42 5.00 11.14 -14.79
CA ALA A 42 5.00 11.08 -13.33
C ALA A 42 6.29 10.44 -12.78
N PRO A 43 6.94 11.00 -11.73
CA PRO A 43 8.15 10.46 -11.14
C PRO A 43 7.84 9.25 -10.23
N ILE A 44 7.23 8.21 -10.78
CA ILE A 44 6.85 6.97 -10.08
C ILE A 44 7.87 5.88 -10.40
N TYR A 45 8.55 5.38 -9.39
CA TYR A 45 9.54 4.30 -9.49
C TYR A 45 8.99 3.04 -8.83
N LEU A 46 8.89 1.96 -9.58
CA LEU A 46 8.38 0.67 -9.08
C LEU A 46 9.54 -0.29 -8.86
N ASP A 47 9.58 -0.89 -7.68
CA ASP A 47 10.50 -1.96 -7.32
C ASP A 47 9.68 -3.21 -6.99
N ASP A 48 9.84 -4.26 -7.79
CA ASP A 48 9.14 -5.53 -7.65
C ASP A 48 10.06 -6.64 -7.09
N THR A 49 11.14 -6.27 -6.41
CA THR A 49 12.03 -7.23 -5.74
C THR A 49 11.25 -8.04 -4.70
N PRO A 50 11.15 -9.36 -4.86
CA PRO A 50 10.43 -10.19 -3.89
C PRO A 50 11.20 -10.28 -2.56
N ALA A 51 10.44 -10.31 -1.45
CA ALA A 51 10.99 -10.45 -0.10
C ALA A 51 12.15 -9.48 0.21
N ILE A 52 12.00 -8.22 -0.25
CA ILE A 52 13.03 -7.19 -0.04
C ILE A 52 13.32 -7.02 1.45
N THR A 53 14.59 -6.96 1.82
CA THR A 53 15.02 -6.65 3.19
C THR A 53 15.01 -5.14 3.42
N VAL A 54 14.87 -4.71 4.71
CA VAL A 54 14.96 -3.28 5.05
C VAL A 54 16.32 -2.69 4.65
N ARG A 55 17.40 -3.48 4.71
CA ARG A 55 18.74 -3.05 4.30
C ARG A 55 18.79 -2.74 2.80
N GLU A 56 18.22 -3.59 1.97
CA GLU A 56 18.16 -3.38 0.52
C GLU A 56 17.26 -2.19 0.18
N LEU A 57 16.08 -2.10 0.81
CA LEU A 57 15.18 -0.95 0.66
C LEU A 57 15.90 0.36 1.01
N ARG A 58 16.62 0.40 2.15
CA ARG A 58 17.39 1.57 2.60
C ARG A 58 18.44 2.00 1.57
N ALA A 59 19.18 1.04 1.00
CA ALA A 59 20.19 1.33 -0.02
C ALA A 59 19.57 1.91 -1.30
N LYS A 60 18.46 1.32 -1.77
CA LYS A 60 17.71 1.78 -2.93
C LYS A 60 17.08 3.16 -2.68
N ALA A 61 16.46 3.36 -1.52
CA ALA A 61 15.82 4.60 -1.12
C ALA A 61 16.82 5.78 -1.12
N ARG A 62 17.96 5.61 -0.45
CA ARG A 62 19.02 6.63 -0.42
C ARG A 62 19.46 7.05 -1.82
N ARG A 63 19.66 6.06 -2.71
CA ARG A 63 20.03 6.34 -4.10
C ARG A 63 18.95 7.13 -4.83
N LEU A 64 17.69 6.71 -4.72
CA LEU A 64 16.56 7.39 -5.37
C LEU A 64 16.32 8.80 -4.82
N VAL A 65 16.51 9.02 -3.52
CA VAL A 65 16.46 10.39 -2.94
C VAL A 65 17.55 11.25 -3.54
N ALA A 66 18.80 10.77 -3.61
CA ALA A 66 19.93 11.52 -4.12
C ALA A 66 19.85 11.79 -5.64
N GLU A 67 19.42 10.79 -6.43
CA GLU A 67 19.45 10.87 -7.89
C GLU A 67 18.15 11.41 -8.50
N LYS A 68 17.02 11.13 -7.86
CA LYS A 68 15.67 11.37 -8.40
C LYS A 68 14.80 12.26 -7.53
N GLN A 69 15.30 12.66 -6.36
CA GLN A 69 14.61 13.54 -5.42
C GLN A 69 13.19 13.05 -5.09
N ILE A 70 13.02 11.74 -4.91
CA ILE A 70 11.72 11.20 -4.51
C ILE A 70 11.27 11.81 -3.18
N SER A 71 9.99 12.05 -3.02
CA SER A 71 9.38 12.72 -1.87
C SER A 71 8.58 11.79 -0.96
N MET A 72 8.40 10.53 -1.33
CA MET A 72 7.64 9.53 -0.56
C MET A 72 8.07 8.12 -0.95
N ILE A 73 8.01 7.20 0.00
CA ILE A 73 8.15 5.75 -0.24
C ILE A 73 6.85 5.07 0.15
N VAL A 74 6.36 4.16 -0.69
CA VAL A 74 5.22 3.30 -0.39
C VAL A 74 5.68 1.85 -0.37
N VAL A 75 5.37 1.12 0.71
CA VAL A 75 5.66 -0.32 0.88
C VAL A 75 4.34 -1.09 0.83
N ASP A 76 4.13 -1.88 -0.21
CA ASP A 76 2.93 -2.72 -0.40
C ASP A 76 3.33 -4.21 -0.40
N TYR A 77 3.22 -4.92 0.72
CA TYR A 77 2.88 -4.56 2.11
C TYR A 77 3.90 -5.16 3.07
N LEU A 78 3.89 -4.75 4.34
CA LEU A 78 4.91 -5.11 5.34
C LEU A 78 5.17 -6.61 5.44
N GLN A 79 4.12 -7.41 5.34
CA GLN A 79 4.20 -8.87 5.47
C GLN A 79 4.89 -9.55 4.27
N LEU A 80 5.22 -8.85 3.20
CA LEU A 80 6.06 -9.38 2.11
C LEU A 80 7.54 -9.08 2.29
N MET A 81 7.90 -8.19 3.19
CA MET A 81 9.30 -7.89 3.51
C MET A 81 9.94 -9.03 4.31
N GLN A 82 11.24 -9.16 4.14
CA GLN A 82 12.07 -10.08 4.92
C GLN A 82 12.80 -9.32 6.03
N GLY A 83 12.65 -9.81 7.25
CA GLY A 83 13.39 -9.31 8.40
C GLY A 83 14.82 -9.87 8.49
N PRO A 84 15.55 -9.47 9.52
CA PRO A 84 16.89 -9.99 9.76
C PRO A 84 16.85 -11.49 10.11
N ARG A 85 17.94 -12.20 9.78
CA ARG A 85 18.09 -13.63 10.13
C ARG A 85 18.12 -13.81 11.66
N GLY A 86 17.55 -14.91 12.15
CA GLY A 86 17.59 -15.27 13.58
C GLY A 86 16.43 -14.72 14.40
N VAL A 87 15.41 -14.14 13.79
CA VAL A 87 14.17 -13.77 14.47
C VAL A 87 13.27 -15.00 14.60
N GLU A 88 12.83 -15.32 15.82
CA GLU A 88 12.17 -16.59 16.15
C GLU A 88 10.72 -16.67 15.65
N ASN A 89 10.03 -15.54 15.51
CA ASN A 89 8.63 -15.53 15.08
C ASN A 89 8.30 -14.33 14.18
N ARG A 90 7.23 -14.48 13.42
CA ARG A 90 6.76 -13.48 12.45
C ARG A 90 6.39 -12.14 13.09
N GLN A 91 5.83 -12.14 14.28
CA GLN A 91 5.46 -10.93 14.99
C GLN A 91 6.69 -10.08 15.34
N GLN A 92 7.75 -10.72 15.82
CA GLN A 92 9.03 -10.03 16.10
C GLN A 92 9.66 -9.51 14.81
N GLU A 93 9.61 -10.29 13.73
CA GLU A 93 10.13 -9.89 12.42
C GLU A 93 9.44 -8.60 11.93
N ILE A 94 8.11 -8.54 11.95
CA ILE A 94 7.34 -7.34 11.58
C ILE A 94 7.68 -6.16 12.50
N SER A 95 7.88 -6.41 13.79
CA SER A 95 8.29 -5.37 14.74
C SER A 95 9.65 -4.77 14.40
N VAL A 96 10.62 -5.60 13.98
CA VAL A 96 11.93 -5.11 13.56
C VAL A 96 11.84 -4.34 12.24
N ILE A 97 11.03 -4.83 11.30
CA ILE A 97 10.79 -4.14 10.03
C ILE A 97 10.16 -2.76 10.28
N SER A 98 9.10 -2.68 11.10
CA SER A 98 8.40 -1.43 11.44
C SER A 98 9.36 -0.37 12.00
N ARG A 99 10.11 -0.71 13.05
CA ARG A 99 11.12 0.20 13.63
C ARG A 99 12.17 0.64 12.62
N SER A 100 12.59 -0.26 11.76
CA SER A 100 13.60 0.03 10.75
C SER A 100 13.08 0.96 9.66
N LEU A 101 11.80 0.85 9.27
CA LEU A 101 11.15 1.78 8.35
C LEU A 101 10.99 3.17 8.98
N LYS A 102 10.64 3.23 10.28
CA LYS A 102 10.61 4.50 11.03
C LYS A 102 11.99 5.17 11.07
N ALA A 103 13.04 4.38 11.33
CA ALA A 103 14.41 4.89 11.30
C ALA A 103 14.82 5.37 9.90
N LEU A 104 14.42 4.65 8.85
CA LEU A 104 14.65 5.03 7.47
C LEU A 104 13.97 6.36 7.14
N ALA A 105 12.69 6.52 7.46
CA ALA A 105 11.94 7.76 7.22
C ALA A 105 12.64 8.98 7.85
N LYS A 106 13.09 8.84 9.11
CA LYS A 106 13.85 9.89 9.81
C LYS A 106 15.21 10.18 9.18
N GLU A 107 15.89 9.15 8.67
CA GLU A 107 17.22 9.29 8.07
C GLU A 107 17.20 10.04 6.75
N ILE A 108 16.22 9.72 5.89
CA ILE A 108 16.12 10.31 4.54
C ILE A 108 15.19 11.51 4.48
N ASP A 109 14.55 11.86 5.60
CA ASP A 109 13.64 13.00 5.78
C ASP A 109 12.48 13.05 4.78
N ILE A 110 11.92 11.86 4.46
CA ILE A 110 10.69 11.75 3.65
C ILE A 110 9.73 10.73 4.28
N PRO A 111 8.41 10.88 4.06
CA PRO A 111 7.42 9.96 4.59
C PRO A 111 7.56 8.55 3.98
N VAL A 112 7.40 7.54 4.84
CA VAL A 112 7.28 6.14 4.45
C VAL A 112 5.87 5.68 4.79
N VAL A 113 5.08 5.40 3.76
CA VAL A 113 3.73 4.83 3.88
C VAL A 113 3.84 3.32 3.76
N ALA A 114 3.51 2.59 4.81
CA ALA A 114 3.56 1.13 4.81
C ALA A 114 2.15 0.56 4.92
N LEU A 115 1.76 -0.25 3.93
CA LEU A 115 0.53 -1.00 4.01
C LEU A 115 0.71 -2.21 4.93
N SER A 116 -0.31 -2.50 5.73
CA SER A 116 -0.32 -3.66 6.62
C SER A 116 -1.64 -4.39 6.52
N GLN A 117 -1.56 -5.71 6.50
CA GLN A 117 -2.74 -6.55 6.60
C GLN A 117 -3.25 -6.55 8.04
N LEU A 118 -4.56 -6.45 8.22
CA LEU A 118 -5.20 -6.56 9.52
C LEU A 118 -5.39 -8.02 9.93
N SER A 119 -5.50 -8.25 11.23
CA SER A 119 -5.90 -9.54 11.79
C SER A 119 -7.30 -9.94 11.29
N ARG A 120 -7.49 -11.22 11.03
CA ARG A 120 -8.81 -11.76 10.66
C ARG A 120 -9.86 -11.63 11.76
N ALA A 121 -9.46 -11.29 12.98
CA ALA A 121 -10.39 -11.06 14.08
C ALA A 121 -11.39 -9.93 13.79
N VAL A 122 -11.04 -8.97 12.93
CA VAL A 122 -11.96 -7.91 12.48
C VAL A 122 -13.21 -8.48 11.80
N GLU A 123 -13.07 -9.56 11.04
CA GLU A 123 -14.18 -10.19 10.31
C GLU A 123 -15.19 -10.91 11.25
N GLN A 124 -14.79 -11.22 12.48
CA GLN A 124 -15.61 -11.88 13.50
C GLN A 124 -16.43 -10.89 14.32
N ARG A 125 -16.14 -9.59 14.26
CA ARG A 125 -16.89 -8.55 14.95
C ARG A 125 -18.19 -8.22 14.21
N GLN A 126 -19.18 -7.78 14.96
CA GLN A 126 -20.48 -7.43 14.40
C GLN A 126 -20.40 -6.21 13.45
N ASP A 127 -19.63 -5.20 13.82
CA ASP A 127 -19.47 -3.98 13.04
C ASP A 127 -18.40 -4.07 11.95
N ARG A 128 -17.49 -5.06 12.05
CA ARG A 128 -16.38 -5.32 11.13
C ARG A 128 -15.53 -4.08 10.80
N LYS A 129 -15.66 -3.02 11.60
CA LYS A 129 -14.83 -1.82 11.43
C LYS A 129 -13.43 -2.07 11.99
N PRO A 130 -12.38 -1.68 11.26
CA PRO A 130 -11.01 -1.83 11.72
C PRO A 130 -10.71 -0.96 12.94
N GLN A 131 -9.87 -1.46 13.83
CA GLN A 131 -9.43 -0.80 15.06
C GLN A 131 -7.93 -1.03 15.26
N LEU A 132 -7.28 -0.19 16.09
CA LEU A 132 -5.85 -0.33 16.40
C LEU A 132 -5.49 -1.72 16.92
N SER A 133 -6.37 -2.35 17.70
CA SER A 133 -6.17 -3.71 18.18
C SER A 133 -6.05 -4.77 17.08
N ASP A 134 -6.52 -4.49 15.86
CA ASP A 134 -6.43 -5.40 14.73
C ASP A 134 -5.02 -5.42 14.09
N LEU A 135 -4.19 -4.45 14.45
CA LEU A 135 -2.74 -4.43 14.15
C LEU A 135 -1.92 -5.29 15.14
N ARG A 136 -2.57 -5.98 16.07
CA ARG A 136 -1.95 -6.68 17.21
C ARG A 136 -1.00 -7.82 16.86
N GLU A 137 -1.08 -8.40 15.67
CA GLU A 137 -0.04 -9.32 15.21
C GLU A 137 1.31 -8.60 15.01
N SER A 138 1.31 -7.27 15.17
CA SER A 138 2.44 -6.39 14.98
C SER A 138 2.39 -5.25 16.00
N GLY A 139 2.28 -5.55 17.30
CA GLY A 139 2.12 -4.54 18.36
C GLY A 139 3.13 -3.38 18.35
N ALA A 140 4.19 -3.50 17.56
CA ALA A 140 5.15 -2.43 17.31
C ALA A 140 4.65 -1.43 16.24
N ILE A 141 3.81 -1.83 15.28
CA ILE A 141 3.34 -0.90 14.23
C ILE A 141 2.58 0.27 14.85
N GLU A 142 1.68 -0.01 15.79
CA GLU A 142 0.92 1.02 16.52
C GLU A 142 1.83 2.01 17.25
N GLN A 143 2.94 1.52 17.81
CA GLN A 143 3.90 2.35 18.56
C GLN A 143 4.87 3.12 17.66
N ASP A 144 5.21 2.55 16.51
CA ASP A 144 6.19 3.12 15.58
C ASP A 144 5.57 4.12 14.61
N ALA A 145 4.29 3.93 14.24
CA ALA A 145 3.60 4.81 13.30
C ALA A 145 3.32 6.19 13.92
N ASP A 146 3.47 7.26 13.14
CA ASP A 146 3.03 8.61 13.54
C ASP A 146 1.53 8.79 13.27
N VAL A 147 1.05 8.13 12.21
CA VAL A 147 -0.36 8.14 11.78
C VAL A 147 -0.76 6.74 11.35
N VAL A 148 -1.92 6.29 11.80
CA VAL A 148 -2.54 5.04 11.35
C VAL A 148 -3.81 5.38 10.59
N ILE A 149 -3.92 4.85 9.38
CA ILE A 149 -5.09 5.07 8.51
C ILE A 149 -5.71 3.71 8.19
N PHE A 150 -6.98 3.55 8.54
CA PHE A 150 -7.75 2.38 8.14
C PHE A 150 -8.62 2.71 6.93
N LEU A 151 -8.72 1.75 6.02
CA LEU A 151 -9.61 1.79 4.88
C LEU A 151 -10.74 0.77 5.11
N TYR A 152 -11.97 1.25 5.15
CA TYR A 152 -13.15 0.41 5.31
C TYR A 152 -14.11 0.62 4.14
N ARG A 153 -14.59 -0.47 3.56
CA ARG A 153 -15.55 -0.45 2.47
C ARG A 153 -16.84 -1.12 2.92
N PRO A 154 -17.86 -0.33 3.31
CA PRO A 154 -19.13 -0.87 3.82
C PRO A 154 -19.77 -1.87 2.87
N TRP A 155 -19.78 -1.58 1.59
CA TRP A 155 -20.40 -2.42 0.55
C TRP A 155 -19.89 -3.86 0.51
N VAL A 156 -18.65 -4.12 0.93
CA VAL A 156 -18.09 -5.47 0.98
C VAL A 156 -18.88 -6.36 1.94
N TYR A 157 -19.51 -5.76 2.93
CA TYR A 157 -20.22 -6.46 4.00
C TYR A 157 -21.74 -6.31 3.91
N SER A 158 -22.26 -5.12 3.59
CA SER A 158 -23.70 -4.83 3.49
C SER A 158 -24.28 -5.30 2.16
N GLN A 159 -23.52 -5.15 1.06
CA GLN A 159 -23.98 -5.31 -0.33
C GLN A 159 -25.21 -4.44 -0.67
N GLU A 160 -25.43 -3.38 0.09
CA GLU A 160 -26.50 -2.42 -0.16
C GLU A 160 -26.06 -1.41 -1.23
N ASP A 161 -26.96 -1.06 -2.16
CA ASP A 161 -26.67 -0.14 -3.29
C ASP A 161 -26.19 1.22 -2.79
N GLU A 162 -26.67 1.66 -1.62
CA GLU A 162 -26.23 2.92 -1.00
C GLU A 162 -24.75 2.97 -0.65
N ASP A 163 -24.13 1.82 -0.39
CA ASP A 163 -22.73 1.69 -0.01
C ASP A 163 -21.80 1.44 -1.20
N GLU A 164 -22.37 1.22 -2.40
CA GLU A 164 -21.57 0.95 -3.59
C GLU A 164 -20.67 2.14 -3.93
N GLY A 165 -19.40 1.84 -4.16
CA GLY A 165 -18.39 2.85 -4.50
C GLY A 165 -17.92 3.72 -3.35
N LYS A 166 -18.46 3.55 -2.11
CA LYS A 166 -18.00 4.29 -0.93
C LYS A 166 -16.84 3.57 -0.22
N ALA A 167 -15.97 4.37 0.37
CA ALA A 167 -14.94 3.94 1.30
C ALA A 167 -14.83 4.94 2.45
N GLU A 168 -14.73 4.44 3.67
CA GLU A 168 -14.46 5.25 4.86
C GLU A 168 -12.94 5.25 5.11
N ILE A 169 -12.40 6.42 5.40
CA ILE A 169 -11.03 6.62 5.85
C ILE A 169 -11.11 6.97 7.33
N ILE A 170 -10.52 6.12 8.17
CA ILE A 170 -10.53 6.27 9.63
C ILE A 170 -9.08 6.55 10.05
N VAL A 171 -8.85 7.66 10.75
CA VAL A 171 -7.53 8.13 11.23
C VAL A 171 -7.53 8.13 12.74
#